data_af06932215f4da41e3d24fd8cd7b8e32
#
_entry.id   af06932215f4da41e3d24fd8cd7b8e32
#
_cell.length_a   1.000
_cell.length_b   1.000
_cell.length_c   1.000
_cell.angle_alpha   90.00
_cell.angle_beta   90.00
_cell.angle_gamma   90.00
#
_symmetry.space_group_name_H-M   'P 1'
#
loop_
_entity.id
_entity.type
_entity.pdbx_description
1 polymer ?
#
loop_
_entity_poly.entity_id
_entity_poly.type
_entity_poly.pdbx_seq_one_letter_code
_entity_poly.pdbx_strand_id
1 'polypeptide(L)'
;MLQCVEPASNHEELSEENGASLQLRNLIRQRHAEWSDKTFGCVGPVGPLKHLSKEALEAAVEPDDLSEWADMQFLLWDAQRRAGISDAEITAAMEDKLKINMERQWPEPKDGEPRLHIKEHGNSPVTTDGWISCSDAVPAEYCDVILLDDLGNVFPGSWDKVFCPTRGGNKMAFVDKDGVEVESSTHWMPLP
;
A
#
# COMPACT_ATOMS: atom_id res chain seq x y z
N MET A 1 27.81 52.92 11.60
CA MET A 1 27.92 51.65 10.89
C MET A 1 27.63 50.53 11.86
N LEU A 2 26.42 49.99 11.87
CA LEU A 2 26.02 48.84 12.67
C LEU A 2 26.21 47.62 11.78
N GLN A 3 27.16 46.76 12.12
CA GLN A 3 27.32 45.44 11.52
C GLN A 3 26.18 44.52 12.03
N CYS A 4 25.31 44.04 11.14
CA CYS A 4 24.43 42.92 11.41
C CYS A 4 25.31 41.64 11.48
N VAL A 5 25.41 41.09 12.67
CA VAL A 5 25.94 39.74 12.86
C VAL A 5 24.79 38.77 12.63
N GLU A 6 24.83 38.00 11.54
CA GLU A 6 23.92 36.90 11.31
C GLU A 6 24.18 35.77 12.32
N PRO A 7 23.12 35.10 12.85
CA PRO A 7 23.28 33.99 13.77
C PRO A 7 23.65 32.71 13.02
N ALA A 8 24.92 32.39 12.96
CA ALA A 8 25.42 31.12 12.40
C ALA A 8 25.15 29.89 13.28
N SER A 9 24.55 30.03 14.46
CA SER A 9 24.43 28.96 15.46
C SER A 9 23.22 28.03 15.29
N ASN A 10 22.15 28.45 14.60
CA ASN A 10 20.94 27.63 14.53
C ASN A 10 21.00 26.45 13.56
N HIS A 11 21.88 26.47 12.56
CA HIS A 11 21.97 25.38 11.58
C HIS A 11 22.82 24.21 12.06
N GLU A 12 23.85 24.44 12.85
CA GLU A 12 24.70 23.39 13.44
C GLU A 12 23.97 22.68 14.59
N GLU A 13 23.32 23.40 15.49
CA GLU A 13 22.54 22.81 16.59
C GLU A 13 21.39 21.92 16.05
N LEU A 14 20.65 22.38 15.04
CA LEU A 14 19.59 21.58 14.39
C LEU A 14 20.14 20.33 13.68
N SER A 15 21.37 20.36 13.15
CA SER A 15 21.97 19.18 12.51
C SER A 15 22.45 18.14 13.52
N GLU A 16 22.96 18.57 14.67
CA GLU A 16 23.39 17.68 15.77
C GLU A 16 22.19 17.03 16.46
N GLU A 17 21.13 17.79 16.76
CA GLU A 17 19.88 17.25 17.31
C GLU A 17 19.22 16.22 16.39
N ASN A 18 19.18 16.50 15.09
CA ASN A 18 18.66 15.55 14.09
C ASN A 18 19.52 14.29 14.02
N GLY A 19 20.85 14.41 14.07
CA GLY A 19 21.78 13.28 14.10
C GLY A 19 21.57 12.40 15.33
N ALA A 20 21.45 12.98 16.51
CA ALA A 20 21.21 12.26 17.76
C ALA A 20 19.84 11.56 17.77
N SER A 21 18.80 12.21 17.25
CA SER A 21 17.46 11.64 17.12
C SER A 21 17.45 10.43 16.17
N LEU A 22 18.14 10.50 15.04
CA LEU A 22 18.27 9.38 14.11
C LEU A 22 19.02 8.20 14.70
N GLN A 23 20.10 8.45 15.47
CA GLN A 23 20.84 7.40 16.16
C GLN A 23 19.98 6.70 17.22
N LEU A 24 19.24 7.47 18.02
CA LEU A 24 18.31 6.91 19.01
C LEU A 24 17.22 6.07 18.35
N ARG A 25 16.65 6.56 17.25
CA ARG A 25 15.62 5.83 16.49
C ARG A 25 16.16 4.49 15.96
N ASN A 26 17.38 4.44 15.45
CA ASN A 26 18.04 3.20 15.02
C ASN A 26 18.28 2.23 16.18
N LEU A 27 18.70 2.72 17.34
CA LEU A 27 18.87 1.89 18.53
C LEU A 27 17.54 1.28 19.01
N ILE A 28 16.48 2.07 19.03
CA ILE A 28 15.12 1.59 19.36
C ILE A 28 14.69 0.49 18.39
N ARG A 29 14.91 0.69 17.09
CA ARG A 29 14.61 -0.30 16.05
C ARG A 29 15.35 -1.63 16.27
N GLN A 30 16.64 -1.58 16.60
CA GLN A 30 17.41 -2.78 16.90
C GLN A 30 16.90 -3.51 18.14
N ARG A 31 16.63 -2.79 19.22
CA ARG A 31 16.08 -3.35 20.46
C ARG A 31 14.70 -3.98 20.24
N HIS A 32 13.86 -3.34 19.43
CA HIS A 32 12.57 -3.89 19.06
C HIS A 32 12.74 -5.18 18.24
N ALA A 33 13.66 -5.24 17.28
CA ALA A 33 13.92 -6.44 16.49
C ALA A 33 14.36 -7.62 17.37
N GLU A 34 15.26 -7.39 18.31
CA GLU A 34 15.72 -8.40 19.27
C GLU A 34 14.58 -8.90 20.17
N TRP A 35 13.74 -7.98 20.65
CA TRP A 35 12.57 -8.34 21.46
C TRP A 35 11.55 -9.15 20.65
N SER A 36 11.24 -8.71 19.43
CA SER A 36 10.30 -9.37 18.54
C SER A 36 10.74 -10.80 18.20
N ASP A 37 12.03 -11.02 17.94
CA ASP A 37 12.56 -12.37 17.66
C ASP A 37 12.47 -13.30 18.88
N LYS A 38 12.70 -12.79 20.08
CA LYS A 38 12.54 -13.55 21.32
C LYS A 38 11.09 -13.89 21.63
N THR A 39 10.17 -12.98 21.30
CA THR A 39 8.75 -13.09 21.66
C THR A 39 7.96 -13.92 20.66
N PHE A 40 8.18 -13.69 19.37
CA PHE A 40 7.38 -14.26 18.28
C PHE A 40 8.14 -15.32 17.45
N GLY A 41 9.44 -15.44 17.65
CA GLY A 41 10.26 -16.40 16.91
C GLY A 41 10.39 -16.06 15.42
N CYS A 42 10.67 -17.10 14.63
CA CYS A 42 10.93 -16.98 13.20
C CYS A 42 9.62 -17.04 12.40
N VAL A 43 8.84 -15.95 12.38
CA VAL A 43 7.60 -15.80 11.61
C VAL A 43 7.79 -14.85 10.45
N GLY A 44 6.96 -14.99 9.41
CA GLY A 44 7.01 -14.10 8.23
C GLY A 44 6.36 -12.72 8.46
N PRO A 45 6.35 -11.86 7.42
CA PRO A 45 5.88 -10.48 7.52
C PRO A 45 4.35 -10.32 7.56
N VAL A 46 3.58 -11.36 7.21
CA VAL A 46 2.12 -11.25 7.04
C VAL A 46 1.40 -10.91 8.35
N GLY A 47 1.83 -11.51 9.48
CA GLY A 47 1.26 -11.23 10.79
C GLY A 47 1.39 -9.76 11.19
N PRO A 48 2.60 -9.20 11.22
CA PRO A 48 2.83 -7.77 11.49
C PRO A 48 2.06 -6.85 10.53
N LEU A 49 1.97 -7.16 9.22
CA LEU A 49 1.21 -6.35 8.26
C LEU A 49 -0.29 -6.35 8.54
N LYS A 50 -0.87 -7.50 8.91
CA LYS A 50 -2.27 -7.55 9.30
C LYS A 50 -2.55 -6.79 10.61
N HIS A 51 -1.62 -6.84 11.55
CA HIS A 51 -1.73 -6.06 12.79
C HIS A 51 -1.61 -4.56 12.49
N LEU A 52 -0.63 -4.14 11.68
CA LEU A 52 -0.48 -2.76 11.23
C LEU A 52 -1.77 -2.15 10.67
N SER A 53 -2.57 -2.94 9.94
CA SER A 53 -3.85 -2.45 9.42
C SER A 53 -4.88 -2.13 10.52
N LYS A 54 -4.81 -2.79 11.68
CA LYS A 54 -5.68 -2.49 12.84
C LYS A 54 -5.20 -1.24 13.55
N GLU A 55 -3.91 -1.15 13.87
CA GLU A 55 -3.30 0.03 14.49
C GLU A 55 -3.53 1.30 13.66
N ALA A 56 -3.50 1.18 12.33
CA ALA A 56 -3.82 2.29 11.43
C ALA A 56 -5.26 2.78 11.56
N LEU A 57 -6.22 1.88 11.83
CA LEU A 57 -7.61 2.25 12.09
C LEU A 57 -7.79 2.86 13.49
N GLU A 58 -7.06 2.38 14.49
CA GLU A 58 -7.06 2.91 15.86
C GLU A 58 -6.45 4.31 15.87
N ALA A 59 -5.32 4.51 15.25
CA ALA A 59 -4.72 5.83 15.03
C ALA A 59 -5.63 6.81 14.24
N ALA A 60 -6.47 6.30 13.34
CA ALA A 60 -7.42 7.14 12.60
C ALA A 60 -8.59 7.61 13.49
N VAL A 61 -8.95 6.86 14.52
CA VAL A 61 -9.98 7.24 15.52
C VAL A 61 -9.44 8.23 16.53
N GLU A 62 -8.19 8.05 16.99
CA GLU A 62 -7.51 8.87 17.99
C GLU A 62 -6.16 9.39 17.45
N PRO A 63 -6.17 10.34 16.49
CA PRO A 63 -4.96 10.74 15.77
C PRO A 63 -3.91 11.47 16.64
N ASP A 64 -4.27 11.88 17.85
CA ASP A 64 -3.37 12.52 18.81
C ASP A 64 -2.70 11.50 19.76
N ASP A 65 -3.11 10.23 19.74
CA ASP A 65 -2.46 9.18 20.54
C ASP A 65 -1.15 8.72 19.89
N LEU A 66 -0.05 9.15 20.47
CA LEU A 66 1.30 8.79 20.01
C LEU A 66 1.63 7.31 20.17
N SER A 67 0.92 6.57 21.04
CA SER A 67 1.16 5.13 21.21
C SER A 67 0.77 4.35 19.96
N GLU A 68 -0.37 4.67 19.34
CA GLU A 68 -0.83 4.05 18.10
C GLU A 68 0.17 4.27 16.94
N TRP A 69 0.69 5.49 16.83
CA TRP A 69 1.74 5.80 15.85
C TRP A 69 3.03 5.04 16.09
N ALA A 70 3.40 4.82 17.36
CA ALA A 70 4.57 4.03 17.71
C ALA A 70 4.39 2.55 17.36
N ASP A 71 3.21 1.97 17.63
CA ASP A 71 2.89 0.59 17.29
C ASP A 71 2.88 0.38 15.78
N MET A 72 2.27 1.27 15.01
CA MET A 72 2.36 1.25 13.54
C MET A 72 3.81 1.24 13.06
N GLN A 73 4.68 2.07 13.65
CA GLN A 73 6.07 2.17 13.25
C GLN A 73 6.85 0.89 13.58
N PHE A 74 6.62 0.28 14.75
CA PHE A 74 7.23 -0.98 15.14
C PHE A 74 6.81 -2.13 14.23
N LEU A 75 5.53 -2.24 13.94
CA LEU A 75 4.98 -3.27 13.07
C LEU A 75 5.49 -3.14 11.63
N LEU A 76 5.60 -1.92 11.11
CA LEU A 76 6.17 -1.68 9.78
C LEU A 76 7.63 -2.09 9.71
N TRP A 77 8.46 -1.73 10.69
CA TRP A 77 9.85 -2.13 10.74
C TRP A 77 10.03 -3.64 10.87
N ASP A 78 9.20 -4.30 11.69
CA ASP A 78 9.26 -5.75 11.87
C ASP A 78 8.84 -6.49 10.60
N ALA A 79 7.75 -6.05 9.95
CA ALA A 79 7.32 -6.61 8.68
C ALA A 79 8.37 -6.48 7.59
N GLN A 80 8.97 -5.29 7.43
CA GLN A 80 10.02 -5.02 6.46
C GLN A 80 11.24 -5.92 6.68
N ARG A 81 11.73 -6.02 7.92
CA ARG A 81 12.85 -6.87 8.29
C ARG A 81 12.56 -8.34 8.03
N ARG A 82 11.36 -8.83 8.38
CA ARG A 82 10.93 -10.22 8.18
C ARG A 82 10.70 -10.57 6.70
N ALA A 83 10.43 -9.57 5.87
CA ALA A 83 10.40 -9.71 4.42
C ALA A 83 11.80 -9.73 3.78
N GLY A 84 12.86 -9.49 4.56
CA GLY A 84 14.24 -9.42 4.06
C GLY A 84 14.56 -8.12 3.32
N ILE A 85 13.72 -7.09 3.44
CA ILE A 85 13.90 -5.80 2.77
C ILE A 85 14.88 -4.94 3.59
N SER A 86 16.00 -4.57 3.00
CA SER A 86 16.99 -3.70 3.62
C SER A 86 16.56 -2.23 3.58
N ASP A 87 17.21 -1.39 4.42
CA ASP A 87 16.98 0.06 4.42
C ASP A 87 17.38 0.72 3.10
N ALA A 88 18.42 0.20 2.43
CA ALA A 88 18.84 0.71 1.13
C ALA A 88 17.78 0.44 0.06
N GLU A 89 17.22 -0.77 0.02
CA GLU A 89 16.20 -1.17 -0.94
C GLU A 89 14.91 -0.37 -0.73
N ILE A 90 14.43 -0.25 0.51
CA ILE A 90 13.22 0.51 0.76
C ILE A 90 13.40 2.00 0.49
N THR A 91 14.57 2.57 0.81
CA THR A 91 14.87 3.98 0.54
C THR A 91 14.86 4.26 -0.97
N ALA A 92 15.51 3.42 -1.77
CA ALA A 92 15.47 3.54 -3.22
C ALA A 92 14.04 3.41 -3.78
N ALA A 93 13.29 2.42 -3.30
CA ALA A 93 11.90 2.23 -3.70
C ALA A 93 10.99 3.43 -3.31
N MET A 94 11.22 4.04 -2.14
CA MET A 94 10.51 5.26 -1.71
C MET A 94 10.83 6.45 -2.63
N GLU A 95 12.09 6.64 -3.01
CA GLU A 95 12.50 7.71 -3.91
C GLU A 95 11.83 7.55 -5.28
N ASP A 96 11.84 6.36 -5.85
CA ASP A 96 11.21 6.08 -7.13
C ASP A 96 9.68 6.22 -7.03
N LYS A 97 9.08 5.74 -5.95
CA LYS A 97 7.65 5.89 -5.72
C LYS A 97 7.23 7.35 -5.55
N LEU A 98 8.06 8.15 -4.91
CA LEU A 98 7.82 9.59 -4.76
C LEU A 98 7.79 10.28 -6.13
N LYS A 99 8.74 10.00 -7.02
CA LYS A 99 8.76 10.52 -8.40
C LYS A 99 7.45 10.18 -9.13
N ILE A 100 7.05 8.91 -9.09
CA ILE A 100 5.78 8.45 -9.69
C ILE A 100 4.58 9.20 -9.08
N ASN A 101 4.54 9.37 -7.75
CA ASN A 101 3.42 10.04 -7.09
C ASN A 101 3.35 11.53 -7.43
N MET A 102 4.48 12.19 -7.65
CA MET A 102 4.54 13.60 -8.07
C MET A 102 4.04 13.81 -9.51
N GLU A 103 4.18 12.81 -10.37
CA GLU A 103 3.70 12.85 -11.75
C GLU A 103 2.21 12.49 -11.90
N ARG A 104 1.62 11.84 -10.88
CA ARG A 104 0.22 11.41 -10.90
C ARG A 104 -0.73 12.56 -10.70
N GLN A 105 -1.93 12.40 -11.27
CA GLN A 105 -3.05 13.27 -10.96
C GLN A 105 -3.76 12.76 -9.70
N TRP A 106 -4.05 13.69 -8.80
CA TRP A 106 -4.73 13.43 -7.55
C TRP A 106 -6.05 14.19 -7.52
N PRO A 107 -7.14 13.60 -7.02
CA PRO A 107 -8.38 14.32 -6.80
C PRO A 107 -8.19 15.38 -5.72
N GLU A 108 -9.13 16.32 -5.63
CA GLU A 108 -9.16 17.26 -4.51
C GLU A 108 -9.22 16.49 -3.18
N PRO A 109 -8.35 16.82 -2.21
CA PRO A 109 -8.33 16.14 -0.93
C PRO A 109 -9.63 16.44 -0.16
N LYS A 110 -10.21 15.38 0.40
CA LYS A 110 -11.33 15.49 1.33
C LYS A 110 -10.87 15.02 2.70
N ASP A 111 -11.30 15.71 3.74
CA ASP A 111 -10.96 15.36 5.11
C ASP A 111 -11.60 14.02 5.49
N GLY A 112 -10.82 13.15 6.15
CA GLY A 112 -11.27 11.83 6.57
C GLY A 112 -11.40 10.78 5.46
N GLU A 113 -11.18 11.14 4.19
CA GLU A 113 -11.22 10.17 3.08
C GLU A 113 -9.82 9.72 2.63
N PRO A 114 -9.65 8.42 2.26
CA PRO A 114 -8.39 7.94 1.71
C PRO A 114 -7.99 8.68 0.43
N ARG A 115 -6.72 9.04 0.32
CA ARG A 115 -6.19 9.71 -0.88
C ARG A 115 -5.83 8.68 -1.95
N LEU A 116 -6.77 8.41 -2.85
CA LEU A 116 -6.56 7.53 -3.99
C LEU A 116 -6.19 8.38 -5.21
N HIS A 117 -5.12 7.99 -5.93
CA HIS A 117 -4.77 8.67 -7.18
C HIS A 117 -5.83 8.40 -8.26
N ILE A 118 -6.02 9.38 -9.15
CA ILE A 118 -6.86 9.19 -10.34
C ILE A 118 -6.13 8.16 -11.21
N LYS A 119 -6.73 6.98 -11.36
CA LYS A 119 -6.23 6.00 -12.33
C LYS A 119 -6.50 6.60 -13.70
N GLU A 120 -5.46 6.89 -14.48
CA GLU A 120 -5.65 7.09 -15.91
C GLU A 120 -6.27 5.79 -16.43
N HIS A 121 -7.50 5.90 -16.88
CA HIS A 121 -8.10 4.82 -17.66
C HIS A 121 -7.20 4.69 -18.89
N GLY A 122 -6.35 3.67 -18.93
CA GLY A 122 -5.71 3.28 -20.18
C GLY A 122 -6.79 3.25 -21.24
N ASN A 123 -6.48 3.60 -22.49
CA ASN A 123 -7.39 3.71 -23.63
C ASN A 123 -8.19 2.41 -23.89
N SER A 124 -8.90 1.89 -22.88
CA SER A 124 -9.88 0.84 -23.07
C SER A 124 -11.16 1.50 -23.57
N PRO A 125 -11.72 1.06 -24.66
CA PRO A 125 -13.00 1.56 -25.14
C PRO A 125 -14.05 1.27 -24.05
N VAL A 126 -14.33 2.29 -23.23
CA VAL A 126 -15.49 2.27 -22.33
C VAL A 126 -16.71 2.36 -23.23
N THR A 127 -17.54 1.34 -23.23
CA THR A 127 -18.87 1.44 -23.84
C THR A 127 -19.64 2.57 -23.18
N THR A 128 -20.59 3.18 -23.87
CA THR A 128 -21.42 4.30 -23.37
C THR A 128 -22.06 4.02 -22.00
N ASP A 129 -22.08 2.77 -21.55
CA ASP A 129 -22.68 2.29 -20.30
C ASP A 129 -21.64 1.97 -19.19
N GLY A 130 -20.35 2.30 -19.39
CA GLY A 130 -19.29 2.07 -18.39
C GLY A 130 -18.72 0.64 -18.35
N TRP A 131 -19.22 -0.28 -19.18
CA TRP A 131 -18.72 -1.64 -19.30
C TRP A 131 -17.45 -1.72 -20.14
N ILE A 132 -16.48 -2.53 -19.70
CA ILE A 132 -15.21 -2.80 -20.38
C ILE A 132 -15.20 -4.25 -20.82
N SER A 133 -14.93 -4.51 -22.09
CA SER A 133 -14.84 -5.89 -22.59
C SER A 133 -13.65 -6.63 -21.97
N CYS A 134 -13.87 -7.86 -21.53
CA CYS A 134 -12.80 -8.71 -20.98
C CYS A 134 -11.72 -9.06 -22.01
N SER A 135 -12.01 -8.92 -23.31
CA SER A 135 -11.04 -9.11 -24.39
C SER A 135 -10.16 -7.88 -24.62
N ASP A 136 -10.62 -6.69 -24.23
CA ASP A 136 -9.94 -5.42 -24.53
C ASP A 136 -9.04 -4.97 -23.39
N ALA A 137 -9.47 -5.18 -22.15
CA ALA A 137 -8.68 -4.87 -20.96
C ALA A 137 -9.07 -5.74 -19.76
N VAL A 138 -8.14 -5.88 -18.83
CA VAL A 138 -8.34 -6.54 -17.54
C VAL A 138 -8.15 -5.52 -16.39
N PRO A 139 -8.81 -5.73 -15.23
CA PRO A 139 -8.61 -4.89 -14.05
C PRO A 139 -7.17 -4.95 -13.52
N ALA A 140 -6.84 -4.05 -12.60
CA ALA A 140 -5.64 -4.23 -11.78
C ALA A 140 -5.73 -5.52 -10.95
N GLU A 141 -4.59 -6.14 -10.66
CA GLU A 141 -4.54 -7.36 -9.84
C GLU A 141 -5.23 -7.13 -8.48
N TYR A 142 -6.02 -8.09 -8.06
CA TYR A 142 -6.77 -8.09 -6.79
C TYR A 142 -7.81 -6.96 -6.67
N CYS A 143 -8.35 -6.49 -7.80
CA CYS A 143 -9.42 -5.51 -7.79
C CYS A 143 -10.79 -6.18 -7.80
N ASP A 144 -11.67 -5.70 -6.93
CA ASP A 144 -13.10 -6.02 -6.98
C ASP A 144 -13.75 -5.30 -8.16
N VAL A 145 -14.65 -6.00 -8.83
CA VAL A 145 -15.34 -5.53 -10.04
C VAL A 145 -16.78 -6.02 -10.05
N ILE A 146 -17.58 -5.43 -10.94
CA ILE A 146 -18.87 -6.01 -11.36
C ILE A 146 -18.61 -6.74 -12.67
N LEU A 147 -19.12 -7.97 -12.76
CA LEU A 147 -19.01 -8.83 -13.94
C LEU A 147 -20.33 -8.94 -14.66
N LEU A 148 -20.26 -9.04 -15.99
CA LEU A 148 -21.37 -9.39 -16.88
C LEU A 148 -20.97 -10.67 -17.60
N ASP A 149 -21.80 -11.70 -17.52
CA ASP A 149 -21.60 -12.97 -18.24
C ASP A 149 -22.25 -12.98 -19.63
N ASP A 150 -22.04 -14.07 -20.34
CA ASP A 150 -22.62 -14.31 -21.68
C ASP A 150 -24.15 -14.53 -21.69
N LEU A 151 -24.76 -14.77 -20.52
CA LEU A 151 -26.19 -14.90 -20.32
C LEU A 151 -26.86 -13.57 -19.94
N GLY A 152 -26.08 -12.50 -19.73
CA GLY A 152 -26.57 -11.19 -19.33
C GLY A 152 -26.75 -11.03 -17.80
N ASN A 153 -26.22 -11.95 -16.99
CA ASN A 153 -26.26 -11.81 -15.54
C ASN A 153 -25.17 -10.84 -15.08
N VAL A 154 -25.51 -10.02 -14.08
CA VAL A 154 -24.62 -9.04 -13.46
C VAL A 154 -24.41 -9.43 -12.01
N PHE A 155 -23.15 -9.58 -11.60
CA PHE A 155 -22.80 -10.01 -10.24
C PHE A 155 -21.42 -9.47 -9.81
N PRO A 156 -21.16 -9.38 -8.50
CA PRO A 156 -19.86 -8.98 -7.99
C PRO A 156 -18.81 -10.08 -8.21
N GLY A 157 -17.58 -9.68 -8.50
CA GLY A 157 -16.44 -10.56 -8.62
C GLY A 157 -15.15 -9.80 -8.42
N SER A 158 -14.01 -10.44 -8.69
CA SER A 158 -12.70 -9.82 -8.63
C SER A 158 -11.76 -10.36 -9.72
N TRP A 159 -10.67 -9.64 -9.98
CA TRP A 159 -9.56 -10.12 -10.79
C TRP A 159 -8.49 -10.68 -9.87
N ASP A 160 -8.42 -12.00 -9.74
CA ASP A 160 -7.63 -12.67 -8.72
C ASP A 160 -6.85 -13.89 -9.27
N LYS A 161 -5.96 -14.42 -8.44
CA LYS A 161 -5.17 -15.62 -8.77
C LYS A 161 -5.99 -16.88 -8.56
N VAL A 162 -6.09 -17.69 -9.61
CA VAL A 162 -6.66 -19.04 -9.55
C VAL A 162 -5.58 -20.07 -9.88
N PHE A 163 -5.66 -21.25 -9.24
CA PHE A 163 -4.78 -22.35 -9.56
C PHE A 163 -5.22 -23.03 -10.84
N CYS A 164 -4.32 -23.12 -11.82
CA CYS A 164 -4.56 -23.80 -13.09
C CYS A 164 -3.86 -25.17 -13.12
N PRO A 165 -4.58 -26.27 -12.92
CA PRO A 165 -3.98 -27.61 -12.85
C PRO A 165 -3.26 -28.01 -14.14
N THR A 166 -3.76 -27.58 -15.30
CA THR A 166 -3.22 -27.93 -16.61
C THR A 166 -1.88 -27.27 -16.93
N ARG A 167 -1.56 -26.14 -16.30
CA ARG A 167 -0.28 -25.42 -16.47
C ARG A 167 0.64 -25.54 -15.26
N GLY A 168 0.18 -26.19 -14.17
CA GLY A 168 0.98 -26.39 -12.96
C GLY A 168 1.34 -25.10 -12.21
N GLY A 169 0.51 -24.06 -12.29
CA GLY A 169 0.76 -22.77 -11.64
C GLY A 169 -0.49 -21.89 -11.53
N ASN A 170 -0.33 -20.73 -10.92
CA ASN A 170 -1.40 -19.75 -10.79
C ASN A 170 -1.51 -18.88 -12.05
N LYS A 171 -2.74 -18.52 -12.44
CA LYS A 171 -3.06 -17.51 -13.45
C LYS A 171 -3.98 -16.46 -12.83
N MET A 172 -4.00 -15.26 -13.41
CA MET A 172 -5.01 -14.27 -13.10
C MET A 172 -6.29 -14.59 -13.89
N ALA A 173 -7.45 -14.50 -13.24
CA ALA A 173 -8.74 -14.73 -13.85
C ALA A 173 -9.83 -13.92 -13.14
N PHE A 174 -10.97 -13.76 -13.78
CA PHE A 174 -12.17 -13.28 -13.11
C PHE A 174 -12.73 -14.40 -12.23
N VAL A 175 -13.01 -14.05 -10.96
CA VAL A 175 -13.58 -14.96 -9.98
C VAL A 175 -14.85 -14.36 -9.38
N ASP A 176 -15.77 -15.21 -8.97
CA ASP A 176 -16.95 -14.80 -8.21
C ASP A 176 -16.61 -14.55 -6.72
N LYS A 177 -17.62 -14.22 -5.93
CA LYS A 177 -17.49 -13.99 -4.48
C LYS A 177 -16.99 -15.21 -3.68
N ASP A 178 -17.09 -16.41 -4.26
CA ASP A 178 -16.66 -17.66 -3.64
C ASP A 178 -15.24 -18.07 -4.12
N GLY A 179 -14.60 -17.24 -4.95
CA GLY A 179 -13.25 -17.45 -5.49
C GLY A 179 -13.21 -18.46 -6.64
N VAL A 180 -14.38 -18.74 -7.26
CA VAL A 180 -14.48 -19.66 -8.40
C VAL A 180 -14.27 -18.87 -9.69
N GLU A 181 -13.45 -19.41 -10.61
CA GLU A 181 -13.22 -18.80 -11.91
C GLU A 181 -14.50 -18.68 -12.73
N VAL A 182 -14.75 -17.48 -13.28
CA VAL A 182 -15.89 -17.17 -14.16
C VAL A 182 -15.39 -17.05 -15.59
N GLU A 183 -15.35 -18.17 -16.30
CA GLU A 183 -14.90 -18.22 -17.71
C GLU A 183 -15.90 -17.55 -18.67
N SER A 184 -17.17 -17.43 -18.29
CA SER A 184 -18.24 -16.82 -19.09
C SER A 184 -18.30 -15.29 -19.04
N SER A 185 -17.40 -14.65 -18.31
CA SER A 185 -17.37 -13.17 -18.21
C SER A 185 -17.07 -12.53 -19.56
N THR A 186 -17.95 -11.67 -20.04
CA THR A 186 -17.82 -10.93 -21.31
C THR A 186 -17.34 -9.51 -21.08
N HIS A 187 -17.83 -8.86 -20.01
CA HIS A 187 -17.49 -7.48 -19.65
C HIS A 187 -17.33 -7.35 -18.13
N TRP A 188 -16.63 -6.31 -17.75
CA TRP A 188 -16.48 -5.92 -16.35
C TRP A 188 -16.57 -4.41 -16.19
N MET A 189 -16.87 -3.92 -14.99
CA MET A 189 -16.76 -2.52 -14.63
C MET A 189 -16.16 -2.39 -13.23
N PRO A 190 -15.40 -1.30 -12.92
CA PRO A 190 -14.96 -1.01 -11.57
C PRO A 190 -16.16 -0.88 -10.63
N LEU A 191 -16.00 -1.28 -9.38
CA LEU A 191 -16.96 -0.89 -8.34
C LEU A 191 -16.97 0.63 -8.19
N PRO A 192 -18.16 1.24 -8.03
CA PRO A 192 -18.31 2.69 -7.86
C PRO A 192 -17.67 3.18 -6.56
#